data_86dd18e1191c313f7fafad3b4d39245c
#
_entry.id   86dd18e1191c313f7fafad3b4d39245c
#
_cell.length_a   1.000
_cell.length_b   1.000
_cell.length_c   1.000
_cell.angle_alpha   90.00
_cell.angle_beta   90.00
_cell.angle_gamma   90.00
#
_symmetry.space_group_name_H-M   'P 1'
#
loop_
_entity.id
_entity.type
_entity.pdbx_description
1 polymer ?
#
loop_
_entity_poly.entity_id
_entity_poly.type
_entity_poly.pdbx_seq_one_letter_code
_entity_poly.pdbx_strand_id
1 'polypeptide(L)'
;MNYQNNKANYEKTSIKPLRHGGNLTDAIQAYGGSHNDWLDLSTGISPWSYPIASIGQSLWHSLPPKPAALINSASKYYNCDSANLTVTPGSQLAIRLIPTFVESKQTVAVPLIGYQEHEYAWQLAGHSVVRYRNKEELTNLVITNTVENVVIINPNNPSYEAYEAVQLRSLAKQLSGLLIIDEAFIDLDPRNSLSGDTGLKNIIVLRSIGKFFGLAGARIGFVITQNRIGEKITRLFDPWSISAPSQTIAEMALNDRDWQSRQRIKICSQTIVLNELLINLKHHSKLNYVHHCEGLFATLFGLRTTIEKIHSQLAQNKIWARLGDPYIDISSSNSRTMAPEQNWLRLSLPGDNFDRLAQTFNHIS
;
A
#
# COMPACT_ATOMS: atom_id res chain seq x y z
N MET A 1 38.69 -25.68 -25.04
CA MET A 1 38.17 -24.28 -24.98
C MET A 1 37.64 -24.04 -23.57
N ASN A 2 38.33 -23.21 -22.81
CA ASN A 2 38.12 -23.01 -21.37
C ASN A 2 36.87 -22.19 -21.07
N TYR A 3 35.85 -22.80 -20.49
CA TYR A 3 34.80 -22.09 -19.76
C TYR A 3 35.25 -21.93 -18.29
N GLN A 4 36.07 -20.94 -18.04
CA GLN A 4 36.37 -20.53 -16.67
C GLN A 4 36.10 -19.07 -16.50
N ASN A 5 35.24 -18.81 -15.47
CA ASN A 5 35.21 -17.61 -14.61
C ASN A 5 34.80 -16.26 -15.22
N ASN A 6 33.48 -16.04 -15.32
CA ASN A 6 32.88 -14.76 -15.03
C ASN A 6 31.87 -14.93 -13.88
N LYS A 7 32.36 -15.18 -12.67
CA LYS A 7 31.62 -14.86 -11.44
C LYS A 7 31.76 -13.35 -11.27
N ALA A 8 30.84 -12.59 -11.91
CA ALA A 8 30.62 -11.21 -11.55
C ALA A 8 30.33 -11.17 -10.05
N ASN A 9 31.12 -10.43 -9.31
CA ASN A 9 30.91 -10.09 -7.91
C ASN A 9 29.54 -9.38 -7.78
N TYR A 10 28.50 -10.16 -7.56
CA TYR A 10 27.33 -9.65 -6.88
C TYR A 10 27.76 -9.42 -5.43
N GLU A 11 28.28 -8.23 -5.15
CA GLU A 11 28.28 -7.72 -3.78
C GLU A 11 26.85 -7.84 -3.30
N LYS A 12 26.62 -8.80 -2.40
CA LYS A 12 25.35 -8.97 -1.69
C LYS A 12 25.16 -7.69 -0.86
N THR A 13 24.49 -6.70 -1.44
CA THR A 13 23.81 -5.70 -0.64
C THR A 13 22.87 -6.48 0.27
N SER A 14 23.16 -6.52 1.55
CA SER A 14 22.38 -7.26 2.55
C SER A 14 21.06 -6.51 2.84
N ILE A 15 20.24 -6.33 1.80
CA ILE A 15 18.91 -5.76 1.95
C ILE A 15 18.08 -6.83 2.65
N LYS A 16 17.71 -6.58 3.91
CA LYS A 16 16.92 -7.53 4.70
C LYS A 16 15.54 -7.72 4.08
N PRO A 17 14.98 -8.94 4.11
CA PRO A 17 13.61 -9.19 3.67
C PRO A 17 12.64 -8.29 4.46
N LEU A 18 11.71 -7.66 3.73
CA LEU A 18 10.68 -6.83 4.34
C LEU A 18 9.64 -7.70 5.04
N ARG A 19 9.15 -7.25 6.18
CA ARG A 19 8.00 -7.86 6.83
C ARG A 19 6.72 -7.22 6.27
N HIS A 20 5.72 -8.05 6.01
CA HIS A 20 4.42 -7.62 5.51
C HIS A 20 3.30 -8.02 6.46
N GLY A 21 2.15 -7.34 6.38
CA GLY A 21 0.91 -7.80 6.97
C GLY A 21 0.38 -9.05 6.24
N GLY A 22 -0.55 -9.79 6.87
CA GLY A 22 -1.17 -10.98 6.29
C GLY A 22 -0.38 -12.28 6.50
N ASN A 23 0.74 -12.24 7.22
CA ASN A 23 1.49 -13.44 7.59
C ASN A 23 1.11 -13.93 8.99
N LEU A 24 0.05 -14.72 9.09
CA LEU A 24 -0.36 -15.36 10.34
C LEU A 24 0.57 -16.50 10.77
N THR A 25 1.42 -17.02 9.91
CA THR A 25 2.36 -18.08 10.24
C THR A 25 3.30 -17.64 11.37
N ASP A 26 3.83 -16.42 11.29
CA ASP A 26 4.69 -15.88 12.36
C ASP A 26 3.93 -15.71 13.68
N ALA A 27 2.66 -15.29 13.62
CA ALA A 27 1.80 -15.16 14.79
C ALA A 27 1.52 -16.52 15.45
N ILE A 28 1.17 -17.52 14.66
CA ILE A 28 0.91 -18.89 15.11
C ILE A 28 2.17 -19.50 15.70
N GLN A 29 3.32 -19.31 15.07
CA GLN A 29 4.59 -19.82 15.60
C GLN A 29 4.96 -19.20 16.96
N ALA A 30 4.70 -17.91 17.14
CA ALA A 30 5.09 -17.19 18.35
C ALA A 30 4.08 -17.38 19.51
N TYR A 31 2.78 -17.45 19.20
CA TYR A 31 1.71 -17.42 20.20
C TYR A 31 0.78 -18.65 20.17
N GLY A 32 1.03 -19.61 19.26
CA GLY A 32 0.24 -20.84 19.13
C GLY A 32 -1.16 -20.63 18.53
N GLY A 33 -1.96 -21.66 18.52
CA GLY A 33 -3.29 -21.69 17.90
C GLY A 33 -3.27 -22.19 16.46
N SER A 34 -4.46 -22.31 15.87
CA SER A 34 -4.67 -22.61 14.46
C SER A 34 -4.98 -21.34 13.68
N HIS A 35 -4.92 -21.39 12.35
CA HIS A 35 -5.22 -20.24 11.47
C HIS A 35 -6.61 -19.64 11.76
N ASN A 36 -7.60 -20.49 12.06
CA ASN A 36 -8.99 -20.06 12.29
C ASN A 36 -9.19 -19.37 13.66
N ASP A 37 -8.23 -19.49 14.58
CA ASP A 37 -8.32 -18.82 15.89
C ASP A 37 -7.98 -17.33 15.80
N TRP A 38 -7.29 -16.93 14.72
CA TRP A 38 -6.74 -15.58 14.59
C TRP A 38 -7.66 -14.61 13.88
N LEU A 39 -7.77 -13.41 14.42
CA LEU A 39 -8.30 -12.23 13.72
C LEU A 39 -7.13 -11.44 13.13
N ASP A 40 -7.00 -11.45 11.81
CA ASP A 40 -5.94 -10.71 11.11
C ASP A 40 -6.34 -9.27 10.82
N LEU A 41 -5.81 -8.34 11.58
CA LEU A 41 -5.96 -6.89 11.40
C LEU A 41 -4.69 -6.24 10.82
N SER A 42 -3.77 -7.04 10.25
CA SER A 42 -2.45 -6.52 9.82
C SER A 42 -2.41 -6.02 8.38
N THR A 43 -3.44 -6.25 7.56
CA THR A 43 -3.35 -6.11 6.10
C THR A 43 -3.79 -4.77 5.53
N GLY A 44 -4.68 -4.02 6.20
CA GLY A 44 -5.35 -2.82 5.65
C GLY A 44 -6.32 -3.14 4.51
N ILE A 45 -6.79 -4.38 4.40
CA ILE A 45 -7.80 -4.82 3.43
C ILE A 45 -9.17 -4.63 4.07
N SER A 46 -10.16 -4.21 3.28
CA SER A 46 -11.55 -4.18 3.75
C SER A 46 -12.00 -5.57 4.19
N PRO A 47 -12.56 -5.73 5.40
CA PRO A 47 -13.09 -7.01 5.86
C PRO A 47 -14.38 -7.41 5.12
N TRP A 48 -15.02 -6.48 4.44
CA TRP A 48 -16.19 -6.73 3.59
C TRP A 48 -15.77 -6.68 2.14
N SER A 49 -15.51 -7.86 1.57
CA SER A 49 -15.15 -7.98 0.17
C SER A 49 -16.35 -7.80 -0.75
N TYR A 50 -16.08 -7.36 -1.98
CA TYR A 50 -17.06 -7.40 -3.06
C TYR A 50 -17.60 -8.83 -3.21
N PRO A 51 -18.92 -9.04 -3.28
CA PRO A 51 -19.50 -10.37 -3.38
C PRO A 51 -19.09 -11.04 -4.69
N ILE A 52 -18.47 -12.22 -4.56
CA ILE A 52 -18.05 -13.00 -5.71
C ILE A 52 -19.21 -13.88 -6.15
N ALA A 53 -19.79 -13.55 -7.30
CA ALA A 53 -20.77 -14.43 -7.95
C ALA A 53 -20.11 -15.75 -8.40
N SER A 54 -20.92 -16.76 -8.64
CA SER A 54 -20.44 -18.02 -9.23
C SER A 54 -19.74 -17.75 -10.56
N ILE A 55 -18.48 -18.12 -10.65
CA ILE A 55 -17.66 -17.99 -11.84
C ILE A 55 -17.73 -19.28 -12.63
N GLY A 56 -18.15 -19.18 -13.90
CA GLY A 56 -18.29 -20.33 -14.78
C GLY A 56 -16.95 -21.09 -14.96
N GLN A 57 -17.02 -22.41 -14.98
CA GLN A 57 -15.84 -23.27 -15.13
C GLN A 57 -15.05 -22.98 -16.42
N SER A 58 -15.70 -22.49 -17.48
CA SER A 58 -15.06 -22.13 -18.74
C SER A 58 -13.99 -21.06 -18.58
N LEU A 59 -14.17 -20.11 -17.64
CA LEU A 59 -13.19 -19.06 -17.36
C LEU A 59 -11.89 -19.59 -16.71
N TRP A 60 -11.98 -20.77 -16.08
CA TRP A 60 -10.81 -21.44 -15.51
C TRP A 60 -10.10 -22.35 -16.52
N HIS A 61 -10.84 -22.86 -17.50
CA HIS A 61 -10.31 -23.80 -18.50
C HIS A 61 -9.61 -23.12 -19.66
N SER A 62 -10.03 -21.91 -20.03
CA SER A 62 -9.49 -21.18 -21.19
C SER A 62 -8.38 -20.21 -20.79
N LEU A 63 -7.42 -20.00 -21.70
CA LEU A 63 -6.46 -18.90 -21.53
C LEU A 63 -7.21 -17.56 -21.49
N PRO A 64 -6.80 -16.62 -20.63
CA PRO A 64 -7.49 -15.37 -20.46
C PRO A 64 -7.43 -14.52 -21.74
N PRO A 65 -8.52 -13.80 -22.08
CA PRO A 65 -8.50 -12.82 -23.16
C PRO A 65 -7.67 -11.58 -22.77
N LYS A 66 -7.37 -10.73 -23.75
CA LYS A 66 -6.84 -9.39 -23.46
C LYS A 66 -7.84 -8.62 -22.59
N PRO A 67 -7.40 -7.88 -21.56
CA PRO A 67 -8.27 -7.28 -20.55
C PRO A 67 -9.00 -6.01 -21.03
N ALA A 68 -9.49 -5.97 -22.27
CA ALA A 68 -10.11 -4.78 -22.86
C ALA A 68 -11.37 -4.32 -22.11
N ALA A 69 -12.25 -5.24 -21.71
CA ALA A 69 -13.45 -4.92 -20.94
C ALA A 69 -13.09 -4.37 -19.55
N LEU A 70 -12.11 -4.99 -18.89
CA LEU A 70 -11.59 -4.50 -17.62
C LEU A 70 -10.96 -3.11 -17.75
N ILE A 71 -10.16 -2.84 -18.80
CA ILE A 71 -9.58 -1.52 -19.07
C ILE A 71 -10.68 -0.47 -19.22
N ASN A 72 -11.75 -0.77 -19.99
CA ASN A 72 -12.88 0.13 -20.16
C ASN A 72 -13.61 0.42 -18.85
N SER A 73 -13.82 -0.59 -18.02
CA SER A 73 -14.47 -0.43 -16.71
C SER A 73 -13.59 0.37 -15.73
N ALA A 74 -12.29 0.08 -15.71
CA ALA A 74 -11.32 0.79 -14.89
C ALA A 74 -11.15 2.25 -15.32
N SER A 75 -11.10 2.53 -16.64
CA SER A 75 -10.97 3.90 -17.13
C SER A 75 -12.17 4.78 -16.74
N LYS A 76 -13.38 4.23 -16.78
CA LYS A 76 -14.60 4.90 -16.31
C LYS A 76 -14.59 5.12 -14.79
N TYR A 77 -14.17 4.10 -14.03
CA TYR A 77 -14.14 4.18 -12.57
C TYR A 77 -13.09 5.19 -12.08
N TYR A 78 -11.90 5.18 -12.66
CA TYR A 78 -10.79 6.08 -12.30
C TYR A 78 -10.84 7.43 -13.05
N ASN A 79 -11.84 7.63 -13.92
CA ASN A 79 -12.00 8.84 -14.74
C ASN A 79 -10.73 9.20 -15.54
N CYS A 80 -10.13 8.22 -16.21
CA CYS A 80 -8.93 8.40 -17.03
C CYS A 80 -9.11 7.89 -18.46
N ASP A 81 -8.20 8.29 -19.34
CA ASP A 81 -8.15 7.74 -20.70
C ASP A 81 -7.68 6.27 -20.64
N SER A 82 -8.41 5.39 -21.31
CA SER A 82 -8.06 3.97 -21.43
C SER A 82 -6.70 3.73 -22.08
N ALA A 83 -6.26 4.63 -22.97
CA ALA A 83 -4.93 4.57 -23.59
C ALA A 83 -3.78 4.78 -22.59
N ASN A 84 -4.06 5.45 -21.47
CA ASN A 84 -3.08 5.73 -20.40
C ASN A 84 -3.12 4.68 -19.27
N LEU A 85 -3.98 3.66 -19.37
CA LEU A 85 -4.20 2.67 -18.32
C LEU A 85 -3.61 1.32 -18.70
N THR A 86 -2.73 0.81 -17.83
CA THR A 86 -2.15 -0.52 -17.93
C THR A 86 -2.62 -1.37 -16.75
N VAL A 87 -3.18 -2.56 -17.02
CA VAL A 87 -3.53 -3.55 -15.99
C VAL A 87 -2.28 -4.33 -15.58
N THR A 88 -2.11 -4.57 -14.29
CA THR A 88 -0.94 -5.30 -13.75
C THR A 88 -1.37 -6.40 -12.79
N PRO A 89 -0.56 -7.47 -12.60
CA PRO A 89 -0.77 -8.49 -11.57
C PRO A 89 -0.59 -7.92 -10.14
N GLY A 90 -1.49 -7.01 -9.74
CA GLY A 90 -1.38 -6.18 -8.55
C GLY A 90 -0.45 -4.97 -8.75
N SER A 91 -0.69 -3.88 -8.01
CA SER A 91 0.17 -2.69 -8.02
C SER A 91 1.61 -2.98 -7.55
N GLN A 92 1.81 -4.03 -6.76
CA GLN A 92 3.12 -4.46 -6.26
C GLN A 92 4.13 -4.73 -7.38
N LEU A 93 3.68 -5.33 -8.48
CA LEU A 93 4.58 -5.58 -9.62
C LEU A 93 5.00 -4.28 -10.30
N ALA A 94 4.08 -3.32 -10.44
CA ALA A 94 4.41 -1.99 -10.95
C ALA A 94 5.42 -1.26 -10.04
N ILE A 95 5.25 -1.33 -8.72
CA ILE A 95 6.20 -0.78 -7.74
C ILE A 95 7.61 -1.32 -7.99
N ARG A 96 7.74 -2.63 -8.26
CA ARG A 96 9.03 -3.28 -8.52
C ARG A 96 9.63 -2.92 -9.88
N LEU A 97 8.80 -2.70 -10.89
CA LEU A 97 9.27 -2.48 -12.26
C LEU A 97 9.58 -1.02 -12.57
N ILE A 98 8.82 -0.05 -12.04
CA ILE A 98 8.99 1.37 -12.37
C ILE A 98 10.44 1.86 -12.22
N PRO A 99 11.15 1.59 -11.10
CA PRO A 99 12.52 2.05 -10.96
C PRO A 99 13.49 1.48 -12.01
N THR A 100 13.24 0.27 -12.52
CA THR A 100 14.12 -0.37 -13.51
C THR A 100 14.05 0.29 -14.90
N PHE A 101 13.06 1.14 -15.14
CA PHE A 101 12.92 1.89 -16.39
C PHE A 101 13.51 3.29 -16.33
N VAL A 102 14.01 3.71 -15.20
CA VAL A 102 14.75 4.97 -15.05
C VAL A 102 16.20 4.75 -15.52
N GLU A 103 16.62 5.47 -16.57
CA GLU A 103 17.78 5.10 -17.38
C GLU A 103 19.16 5.36 -16.73
N SER A 104 19.27 6.15 -15.71
CA SER A 104 20.53 6.43 -15.02
C SER A 104 20.34 6.34 -13.51
N LYS A 105 21.44 6.23 -12.77
CA LYS A 105 21.35 6.32 -11.32
C LYS A 105 20.85 7.72 -10.94
N GLN A 106 19.69 7.77 -10.31
CA GLN A 106 19.02 8.99 -9.85
C GLN A 106 18.71 8.90 -8.36
N THR A 107 18.32 10.02 -7.79
CA THR A 107 17.87 10.10 -6.40
C THR A 107 16.36 10.18 -6.33
N VAL A 108 15.74 9.38 -5.46
CA VAL A 108 14.31 9.37 -5.21
C VAL A 108 14.01 9.74 -3.76
N ALA A 109 13.03 10.61 -3.54
CA ALA A 109 12.45 10.83 -2.22
C ALA A 109 11.32 9.83 -1.96
N VAL A 110 11.36 9.18 -0.79
CA VAL A 110 10.31 8.27 -0.30
C VAL A 110 9.88 8.66 1.11
N PRO A 111 8.63 8.39 1.54
CA PRO A 111 8.24 8.69 2.91
C PRO A 111 9.03 7.84 3.91
N LEU A 112 9.52 8.47 5.00
CA LEU A 112 10.22 7.79 6.08
C LEU A 112 9.34 6.71 6.71
N ILE A 113 8.07 7.02 6.94
CA ILE A 113 7.06 6.07 7.39
C ILE A 113 6.08 5.88 6.25
N GLY A 114 6.20 4.75 5.55
CA GLY A 114 5.38 4.44 4.39
C GLY A 114 5.44 2.96 4.02
N TYR A 115 4.93 2.61 2.85
CA TYR A 115 5.03 1.26 2.31
C TYR A 115 6.43 1.00 1.79
N GLN A 116 7.23 0.30 2.57
CA GLN A 116 8.67 0.11 2.36
C GLN A 116 9.06 -0.57 1.04
N GLU A 117 8.10 -1.23 0.37
CA GLU A 117 8.35 -1.83 -0.95
C GLU A 117 8.78 -0.81 -2.01
N HIS A 118 8.33 0.45 -1.89
CA HIS A 118 8.80 1.51 -2.77
C HIS A 118 10.30 1.76 -2.58
N GLU A 119 10.73 1.99 -1.35
CA GLU A 119 12.14 2.19 -1.04
C GLU A 119 12.99 1.00 -1.51
N TYR A 120 12.55 -0.20 -1.15
CA TYR A 120 13.24 -1.44 -1.51
C TYR A 120 13.40 -1.58 -3.04
N ALA A 121 12.36 -1.27 -3.82
CA ALA A 121 12.39 -1.37 -5.27
C ALA A 121 13.41 -0.41 -5.90
N TRP A 122 13.45 0.84 -5.42
CA TRP A 122 14.40 1.83 -5.90
C TRP A 122 15.85 1.49 -5.53
N GLN A 123 16.09 1.01 -4.31
CA GLN A 123 17.41 0.52 -3.89
C GLN A 123 17.86 -0.69 -4.71
N LEU A 124 16.95 -1.65 -4.96
CA LEU A 124 17.24 -2.84 -5.76
C LEU A 124 17.59 -2.49 -7.21
N ALA A 125 16.98 -1.44 -7.76
CA ALA A 125 17.29 -0.92 -9.09
C ALA A 125 18.59 -0.07 -9.14
N GLY A 126 19.28 0.14 -7.99
CA GLY A 126 20.56 0.84 -7.91
C GLY A 126 20.45 2.35 -7.76
N HIS A 127 19.27 2.90 -7.50
CA HIS A 127 19.07 4.32 -7.26
C HIS A 127 19.41 4.75 -5.84
N SER A 128 19.69 6.04 -5.66
CA SER A 128 19.89 6.63 -4.33
C SER A 128 18.53 6.98 -3.72
N VAL A 129 18.34 6.69 -2.42
CA VAL A 129 17.09 6.96 -1.72
C VAL A 129 17.30 7.99 -0.62
N VAL A 130 16.45 9.00 -0.60
CA VAL A 130 16.34 10.00 0.47
C VAL A 130 14.95 9.87 1.10
N ARG A 131 14.90 9.79 2.44
CA ARG A 131 13.63 9.69 3.16
C ARG A 131 13.17 11.07 3.62
N TYR A 132 11.88 11.36 3.48
CA TYR A 132 11.26 12.58 3.99
C TYR A 132 10.23 12.26 5.09
N ARG A 133 10.11 13.15 6.10
CA ARG A 133 9.23 12.94 7.26
C ARG A 133 7.86 13.57 7.09
N ASN A 134 7.77 14.67 6.34
CA ASN A 134 6.56 15.46 6.18
C ASN A 134 6.58 16.24 4.85
N LYS A 135 5.46 16.91 4.56
CA LYS A 135 5.28 17.69 3.31
C LYS A 135 6.27 18.82 3.16
N GLU A 136 6.65 19.49 4.25
CA GLU A 136 7.60 20.60 4.22
C GLU A 136 8.99 20.12 3.80
N GLU A 137 9.46 19.04 4.40
CA GLU A 137 10.74 18.45 4.06
C GLU A 137 10.77 17.96 2.61
N LEU A 138 9.71 17.29 2.15
CA LEU A 138 9.58 16.90 0.75
C LEU A 138 9.64 18.11 -0.19
N THR A 139 8.91 19.17 0.13
CA THR A 139 8.91 20.40 -0.67
C THR A 139 10.31 21.00 -0.76
N ASN A 140 11.04 21.04 0.34
CA ASN A 140 12.42 21.53 0.36
C ASN A 140 13.35 20.67 -0.51
N LEU A 141 13.24 19.34 -0.45
CA LEU A 141 14.05 18.44 -1.29
C LEU A 141 13.79 18.67 -2.78
N VAL A 142 12.56 18.97 -3.17
CA VAL A 142 12.18 19.25 -4.56
C VAL A 142 12.69 20.64 -4.98
N ILE A 143 12.46 21.69 -4.19
CA ILE A 143 12.88 23.07 -4.50
C ILE A 143 14.40 23.17 -4.63
N THR A 144 15.13 22.46 -3.79
CA THR A 144 16.61 22.46 -3.81
C THR A 144 17.21 21.54 -4.86
N ASN A 145 16.38 20.88 -5.70
CA ASN A 145 16.78 19.87 -6.69
C ASN A 145 17.68 18.76 -6.09
N THR A 146 17.45 18.41 -4.83
CA THR A 146 18.17 17.33 -4.15
C THR A 146 17.72 15.96 -4.65
N VAL A 147 16.51 15.87 -5.20
CA VAL A 147 15.92 14.64 -5.72
C VAL A 147 15.33 14.87 -7.11
N GLU A 148 15.47 13.90 -7.99
CA GLU A 148 14.85 13.89 -9.32
C GLU A 148 13.48 13.27 -9.30
N ASN A 149 13.28 12.23 -8.49
CA ASN A 149 12.04 11.47 -8.42
C ASN A 149 11.44 11.53 -7.02
N VAL A 150 10.13 11.39 -6.96
CA VAL A 150 9.38 11.37 -5.70
C VAL A 150 8.38 10.24 -5.72
N VAL A 151 8.28 9.52 -4.62
CA VAL A 151 7.18 8.59 -4.32
C VAL A 151 6.32 9.19 -3.21
N ILE A 152 5.02 9.28 -3.47
CA ILE A 152 4.00 9.67 -2.49
C ILE A 152 3.00 8.52 -2.41
N ILE A 153 2.61 8.15 -1.19
CA ILE A 153 1.52 7.21 -0.92
C ILE A 153 0.33 8.06 -0.48
N ASN A 154 -0.76 8.05 -1.22
CA ASN A 154 -1.86 9.00 -1.03
C ASN A 154 -3.25 8.33 -0.99
N PRO A 155 -3.90 8.18 0.17
CA PRO A 155 -3.39 8.45 1.52
C PRO A 155 -2.25 7.52 1.94
N ASN A 156 -1.38 8.01 2.81
CA ASN A 156 -0.21 7.25 3.25
C ASN A 156 -0.59 6.06 4.14
N ASN A 157 0.09 4.97 3.96
CA ASN A 157 0.05 3.80 4.83
C ASN A 157 1.41 3.71 5.56
N PRO A 158 1.46 3.85 6.90
CA PRO A 158 0.35 3.71 7.84
C PRO A 158 -0.23 5.03 8.39
N SER A 159 0.30 6.22 8.09
CA SER A 159 -0.08 7.46 8.78
C SER A 159 -1.43 8.05 8.35
N TYR A 160 -1.96 7.63 7.20
CA TYR A 160 -3.13 8.22 6.52
C TYR A 160 -2.94 9.70 6.10
N GLU A 161 -1.73 10.24 6.20
CA GLU A 161 -1.45 11.58 5.69
C GLU A 161 -1.80 11.64 4.19
N ALA A 162 -2.52 12.68 3.79
CA ALA A 162 -2.97 12.83 2.41
C ALA A 162 -2.54 14.17 1.82
N TYR A 163 -2.27 14.17 0.53
CA TYR A 163 -1.97 15.35 -0.27
C TYR A 163 -3.17 15.73 -1.11
N GLU A 164 -3.41 17.01 -1.23
CA GLU A 164 -4.40 17.54 -2.16
C GLU A 164 -3.87 17.46 -3.61
N ALA A 165 -4.78 17.29 -4.57
CA ALA A 165 -4.43 17.22 -5.98
C ALA A 165 -3.62 18.44 -6.47
N VAL A 166 -3.92 19.64 -5.94
CA VAL A 166 -3.18 20.88 -6.26
C VAL A 166 -1.72 20.83 -5.80
N GLN A 167 -1.46 20.25 -4.62
CA GLN A 167 -0.12 20.08 -4.09
C GLN A 167 0.69 19.09 -4.93
N LEU A 168 0.08 17.96 -5.30
CA LEU A 168 0.70 16.94 -6.15
C LEU A 168 1.06 17.49 -7.53
N ARG A 169 0.16 18.27 -8.16
CA ARG A 169 0.46 18.94 -9.44
C ARG A 169 1.60 19.95 -9.33
N SER A 170 1.65 20.69 -8.23
CA SER A 170 2.73 21.65 -7.98
C SER A 170 4.07 20.95 -7.86
N LEU A 171 4.15 19.85 -7.12
CA LEU A 171 5.36 19.03 -7.00
C LEU A 171 5.78 18.46 -8.36
N ALA A 172 4.84 17.89 -9.13
CA ALA A 172 5.14 17.30 -10.44
C ALA A 172 5.75 18.32 -11.43
N LYS A 173 5.28 19.57 -11.41
CA LYS A 173 5.81 20.64 -12.27
C LYS A 173 7.24 21.05 -11.93
N GLN A 174 7.68 20.82 -10.72
CA GLN A 174 9.01 21.19 -10.24
C GLN A 174 10.02 20.05 -10.34
N LEU A 175 9.56 18.80 -10.55
CA LEU A 175 10.42 17.64 -10.66
C LEU A 175 11.01 17.51 -12.09
N SER A 176 12.28 17.19 -12.16
CA SER A 176 12.95 16.82 -13.42
C SER A 176 12.66 15.37 -13.83
N GLY A 177 12.35 14.50 -12.89
CA GLY A 177 12.01 13.09 -13.05
C GLY A 177 10.55 12.80 -12.75
N LEU A 178 10.27 11.65 -12.15
CA LEU A 178 8.94 11.09 -11.98
C LEU A 178 8.32 11.46 -10.61
N LEU A 179 7.01 11.71 -10.61
CA LEU A 179 6.16 11.68 -9.44
C LEU A 179 5.32 10.39 -9.47
N ILE A 180 5.66 9.44 -8.61
CA ILE A 180 4.92 8.19 -8.45
C ILE A 180 3.95 8.37 -7.28
N ILE A 181 2.65 8.17 -7.52
CA ILE A 181 1.59 8.32 -6.52
C ILE A 181 0.92 6.97 -6.32
N ASP A 182 1.13 6.37 -5.15
CA ASP A 182 0.44 5.12 -4.77
C ASP A 182 -0.90 5.46 -4.13
N GLU A 183 -1.96 5.27 -4.90
CA GLU A 183 -3.35 5.54 -4.51
C GLU A 183 -4.11 4.28 -4.10
N ALA A 184 -3.43 3.27 -3.52
CA ALA A 184 -4.07 2.01 -3.13
C ALA A 184 -5.20 2.18 -2.09
N PHE A 185 -5.25 3.27 -1.34
CA PHE A 185 -6.24 3.55 -0.29
C PHE A 185 -7.21 4.69 -0.61
N ILE A 186 -7.14 5.31 -1.80
CA ILE A 186 -7.90 6.53 -2.11
C ILE A 186 -9.38 6.29 -2.47
N ASP A 187 -9.82 5.04 -2.69
CA ASP A 187 -11.18 4.73 -3.19
C ASP A 187 -12.31 5.16 -2.25
N LEU A 188 -12.01 5.42 -0.98
CA LEU A 188 -12.97 5.99 -0.04
C LEU A 188 -13.31 7.45 -0.36
N ASP A 189 -12.29 8.23 -0.70
CA ASP A 189 -12.42 9.63 -1.12
C ASP A 189 -11.49 9.94 -2.30
N PRO A 190 -11.93 9.69 -3.54
CA PRO A 190 -11.10 9.88 -4.72
C PRO A 190 -10.97 11.33 -5.21
N ARG A 191 -11.51 12.33 -4.46
CA ARG A 191 -11.49 13.75 -4.89
C ARG A 191 -10.09 14.29 -5.13
N ASN A 192 -9.10 13.78 -4.43
CA ASN A 192 -7.70 14.17 -4.57
C ASN A 192 -6.87 13.22 -5.44
N SER A 193 -7.51 12.28 -6.15
CA SER A 193 -6.83 11.40 -7.08
C SER A 193 -6.33 12.15 -8.31
N LEU A 194 -5.12 11.81 -8.76
CA LEU A 194 -4.60 12.30 -10.04
C LEU A 194 -4.80 11.31 -11.19
N SER A 195 -5.60 10.27 -11.01
CA SER A 195 -5.90 9.30 -12.08
C SER A 195 -6.49 9.95 -13.33
N GLY A 196 -7.33 10.98 -13.18
CA GLY A 196 -7.92 11.74 -14.27
C GLY A 196 -7.05 12.89 -14.81
N ASP A 197 -5.86 13.10 -14.25
CA ASP A 197 -4.99 14.20 -14.65
C ASP A 197 -4.12 13.81 -15.85
N THR A 198 -4.50 14.30 -17.01
CA THR A 198 -3.82 14.00 -18.27
C THR A 198 -2.77 15.06 -18.67
N GLY A 199 -2.53 16.08 -17.82
CA GLY A 199 -1.72 17.24 -18.18
C GLY A 199 -0.20 17.06 -18.03
N LEU A 200 0.26 16.11 -17.18
CA LEU A 200 1.67 15.99 -16.83
C LEU A 200 2.20 14.58 -17.12
N LYS A 201 3.16 14.51 -18.06
CA LYS A 201 3.75 13.22 -18.51
C LYS A 201 4.66 12.55 -17.48
N ASN A 202 5.05 13.24 -16.43
CA ASN A 202 5.92 12.70 -15.39
C ASN A 202 5.16 12.13 -14.18
N ILE A 203 3.82 12.11 -14.22
CA ILE A 203 2.99 11.50 -13.17
C ILE A 203 2.71 10.04 -13.50
N ILE A 204 2.88 9.17 -12.51
CA ILE A 204 2.49 7.77 -12.53
C ILE A 204 1.60 7.50 -11.32
N VAL A 205 0.35 7.13 -11.56
CA VAL A 205 -0.61 6.78 -10.50
C VAL A 205 -0.77 5.27 -10.45
N LEU A 206 -0.66 4.70 -9.24
CA LEU A 206 -0.89 3.28 -8.98
C LEU A 206 -2.23 3.09 -8.28
N ARG A 207 -3.05 2.15 -8.79
CA ARG A 207 -4.36 1.81 -8.23
C ARG A 207 -4.44 0.31 -7.94
N SER A 208 -5.30 -0.08 -7.00
CA SER A 208 -5.47 -1.48 -6.59
C SER A 208 -6.91 -1.75 -6.19
N ILE A 209 -7.48 -2.87 -6.66
CA ILE A 209 -8.78 -3.36 -6.16
C ILE A 209 -8.65 -4.16 -4.86
N GLY A 210 -7.44 -4.36 -4.37
CA GLY A 210 -7.16 -5.22 -3.21
C GLY A 210 -7.60 -4.64 -1.87
N LYS A 211 -7.79 -3.32 -1.77
CA LYS A 211 -8.03 -2.64 -0.48
C LYS A 211 -9.49 -2.35 -0.25
N PHE A 212 -10.06 -1.36 -0.91
CA PHE A 212 -11.46 -0.95 -0.77
C PHE A 212 -12.45 -2.06 -1.14
N PHE A 213 -12.19 -2.76 -2.24
CA PHE A 213 -13.04 -3.86 -2.69
C PHE A 213 -12.83 -5.17 -1.92
N GLY A 214 -11.81 -5.26 -1.07
CA GLY A 214 -11.49 -6.50 -0.35
C GLY A 214 -11.04 -7.66 -1.25
N LEU A 215 -10.59 -7.37 -2.47
CA LEU A 215 -10.24 -8.35 -3.50
C LEU A 215 -8.72 -8.54 -3.65
N ALA A 216 -7.99 -8.55 -2.54
CA ALA A 216 -6.53 -8.67 -2.57
C ALA A 216 -6.03 -9.94 -3.28
N GLY A 217 -6.77 -11.06 -3.15
CA GLY A 217 -6.48 -12.33 -3.80
C GLY A 217 -6.66 -12.34 -5.32
N ALA A 218 -7.43 -11.39 -5.88
CA ALA A 218 -7.61 -11.30 -7.34
C ALA A 218 -6.34 -10.86 -8.07
N ARG A 219 -5.37 -10.28 -7.38
CA ARG A 219 -4.09 -9.82 -7.92
C ARG A 219 -4.26 -8.87 -9.11
N ILE A 220 -5.07 -7.82 -8.96
CA ILE A 220 -5.24 -6.79 -9.97
C ILE A 220 -4.86 -5.43 -9.42
N GLY A 221 -4.03 -4.72 -10.19
CA GLY A 221 -3.68 -3.33 -10.02
C GLY A 221 -3.66 -2.62 -11.37
N PHE A 222 -3.48 -1.31 -11.30
CA PHE A 222 -3.44 -0.48 -12.50
C PHE A 222 -2.32 0.55 -12.38
N VAL A 223 -1.69 0.83 -13.51
CA VAL A 223 -0.78 1.96 -13.71
C VAL A 223 -1.46 2.93 -14.65
N ILE A 224 -1.63 4.16 -14.22
CA ILE A 224 -2.26 5.22 -15.01
C ILE A 224 -1.21 6.30 -15.26
N THR A 225 -0.83 6.50 -16.51
CA THR A 225 0.23 7.45 -16.89
C THR A 225 0.25 7.72 -18.39
N GLN A 226 0.65 8.92 -18.78
CA GLN A 226 1.03 9.24 -20.16
C GLN A 226 2.52 8.99 -20.46
N ASN A 227 3.28 8.54 -19.45
CA ASN A 227 4.68 8.22 -19.62
C ASN A 227 4.85 6.89 -20.38
N ARG A 228 5.90 6.79 -21.20
CA ARG A 228 6.26 5.55 -21.90
C ARG A 228 6.52 4.35 -20.99
N ILE A 229 6.67 4.57 -19.69
CA ILE A 229 6.80 3.50 -18.70
C ILE A 229 5.55 2.60 -18.70
N GLY A 230 4.35 3.14 -18.91
CA GLY A 230 3.13 2.33 -19.05
C GLY A 230 3.25 1.31 -20.19
N GLU A 231 3.72 1.74 -21.36
CA GLU A 231 3.97 0.84 -22.49
C GLU A 231 5.07 -0.18 -22.20
N LYS A 232 6.18 0.25 -21.55
CA LYS A 232 7.28 -0.64 -21.17
C LYS A 232 6.80 -1.75 -20.24
N ILE A 233 5.97 -1.40 -19.24
CA ILE A 233 5.36 -2.37 -18.31
C ILE A 233 4.48 -3.36 -19.08
N THR A 234 3.61 -2.86 -19.99
CA THR A 234 2.72 -3.73 -20.78
C THR A 234 3.50 -4.74 -21.64
N ARG A 235 4.65 -4.33 -22.20
CA ARG A 235 5.48 -5.21 -23.05
C ARG A 235 6.22 -6.31 -22.26
N LEU A 236 6.38 -6.16 -20.96
CA LEU A 236 7.01 -7.19 -20.11
C LEU A 236 6.05 -8.31 -19.73
N PHE A 237 4.76 -8.07 -19.85
CA PHE A 237 3.77 -9.08 -19.50
C PHE A 237 3.48 -9.98 -20.71
N ASP A 238 3.35 -11.29 -20.42
CA ASP A 238 2.75 -12.18 -21.38
C ASP A 238 1.24 -11.85 -21.56
N PRO A 239 0.63 -12.28 -22.67
CA PRO A 239 -0.77 -11.97 -22.96
C PRO A 239 -1.77 -12.51 -21.91
N TRP A 240 -1.33 -13.42 -21.03
CA TRP A 240 -2.17 -14.16 -20.06
C TRP A 240 -1.87 -13.83 -18.60
N SER A 241 -1.12 -12.77 -18.34
CA SER A 241 -0.68 -12.37 -16.98
C SER A 241 -1.83 -12.11 -16.01
N ILE A 242 -3.01 -11.81 -16.50
CA ILE A 242 -4.22 -11.56 -15.69
C ILE A 242 -5.24 -12.64 -15.96
N SER A 243 -5.56 -13.47 -14.96
CA SER A 243 -6.51 -14.56 -15.11
C SER A 243 -7.92 -14.09 -15.50
N ALA A 244 -8.64 -14.88 -16.31
CA ALA A 244 -10.00 -14.53 -16.72
C ALA A 244 -10.97 -14.37 -15.54
N PRO A 245 -10.96 -15.23 -14.50
CA PRO A 245 -11.77 -15.02 -13.29
C PRO A 245 -11.48 -13.70 -12.60
N SER A 246 -10.21 -13.31 -12.47
CA SER A 246 -9.82 -12.04 -11.86
C SER A 246 -10.28 -10.84 -12.67
N GLN A 247 -10.15 -10.90 -14.01
CA GLN A 247 -10.67 -9.86 -14.90
C GLN A 247 -12.17 -9.66 -14.70
N THR A 248 -12.94 -10.74 -14.73
CA THR A 248 -14.41 -10.73 -14.59
C THR A 248 -14.85 -10.13 -13.26
N ILE A 249 -14.27 -10.57 -12.13
CA ILE A 249 -14.62 -10.04 -10.81
C ILE A 249 -14.26 -8.57 -10.69
N ALA A 250 -13.10 -8.17 -11.17
CA ALA A 250 -12.66 -6.78 -11.12
C ALA A 250 -13.57 -5.89 -11.98
N GLU A 251 -13.95 -6.33 -13.16
CA GLU A 251 -14.89 -5.63 -14.03
C GLU A 251 -16.25 -5.43 -13.34
N MET A 252 -16.81 -6.48 -12.74
CA MET A 252 -18.06 -6.40 -11.99
C MET A 252 -17.96 -5.40 -10.83
N ALA A 253 -16.91 -5.49 -10.02
CA ALA A 253 -16.70 -4.63 -8.87
C ALA A 253 -16.55 -3.15 -9.24
N LEU A 254 -15.82 -2.85 -10.33
CA LEU A 254 -15.61 -1.49 -10.83
C LEU A 254 -16.87 -0.86 -11.45
N ASN A 255 -17.81 -1.66 -11.92
CA ASN A 255 -19.08 -1.19 -12.48
C ASN A 255 -20.22 -1.08 -11.45
N ASP A 256 -20.10 -1.70 -10.28
CA ASP A 256 -21.16 -1.72 -9.25
C ASP A 256 -21.12 -0.49 -8.34
N ARG A 257 -21.68 0.61 -8.84
CA ARG A 257 -21.73 1.90 -8.12
C ARG A 257 -22.55 1.84 -6.83
N ASP A 258 -23.58 1.04 -6.80
CA ASP A 258 -24.46 0.90 -5.63
C ASP A 258 -23.74 0.19 -4.50
N TRP A 259 -23.03 -0.89 -4.79
CA TRP A 259 -22.18 -1.55 -3.80
C TRP A 259 -21.07 -0.62 -3.30
N GLN A 260 -20.39 0.08 -4.20
CA GLN A 260 -19.33 1.03 -3.83
C GLN A 260 -19.83 2.12 -2.89
N SER A 261 -21.03 2.65 -3.14
CA SER A 261 -21.66 3.67 -2.28
C SER A 261 -21.98 3.11 -0.89
N ARG A 262 -22.61 1.93 -0.82
CA ARG A 262 -22.89 1.24 0.45
C ARG A 262 -21.61 0.90 1.21
N GLN A 263 -20.55 0.47 0.50
CA GLN A 263 -19.26 0.13 1.08
C GLN A 263 -18.57 1.35 1.71
N ARG A 264 -18.58 2.51 1.05
CA ARG A 264 -18.06 3.77 1.61
C ARG A 264 -18.76 4.13 2.91
N ILE A 265 -20.10 4.10 2.92
CA ILE A 265 -20.89 4.40 4.12
C ILE A 265 -20.53 3.41 5.24
N LYS A 266 -20.47 2.12 4.92
CA LYS A 266 -20.15 1.07 5.90
C LYS A 266 -18.76 1.27 6.50
N ILE A 267 -17.75 1.50 5.68
CA ILE A 267 -16.38 1.75 6.15
C ILE A 267 -16.34 2.99 7.04
N CYS A 268 -16.93 4.11 6.61
CA CYS A 268 -16.94 5.35 7.40
C CYS A 268 -17.61 5.14 8.78
N SER A 269 -18.77 4.48 8.83
CA SER A 269 -19.45 4.20 10.11
C SER A 269 -18.62 3.33 11.03
N GLN A 270 -17.97 2.30 10.49
CA GLN A 270 -17.16 1.37 11.28
C GLN A 270 -15.82 1.99 11.73
N THR A 271 -15.29 2.93 10.96
CA THR A 271 -14.12 3.72 11.37
C THR A 271 -14.42 4.56 12.62
N ILE A 272 -15.62 5.13 12.73
CA ILE A 272 -16.06 5.87 13.93
C ILE A 272 -16.07 4.93 15.14
N VAL A 273 -16.63 3.73 15.02
CA VAL A 273 -16.67 2.73 16.11
C VAL A 273 -15.25 2.34 16.54
N LEU A 274 -14.34 2.09 15.58
CA LEU A 274 -12.95 1.77 15.91
C LEU A 274 -12.25 2.92 16.64
N ASN A 275 -12.50 4.16 16.22
CA ASN A 275 -11.94 5.34 16.87
C ASN A 275 -12.41 5.48 18.33
N GLU A 276 -13.70 5.26 18.60
CA GLU A 276 -14.25 5.26 19.96
C GLU A 276 -13.62 4.18 20.84
N LEU A 277 -13.42 2.96 20.31
CA LEU A 277 -12.73 1.89 21.03
C LEU A 277 -11.28 2.28 21.39
N LEU A 278 -10.57 2.94 20.51
CA LEU A 278 -9.19 3.39 20.78
C LEU A 278 -9.14 4.55 21.77
N ILE A 279 -10.11 5.45 21.76
CA ILE A 279 -10.25 6.50 22.77
C ILE A 279 -10.49 5.86 24.16
N ASN A 280 -11.40 4.89 24.24
CA ASN A 280 -11.71 4.18 25.48
C ASN A 280 -10.50 3.39 25.97
N LEU A 281 -9.78 2.67 25.09
CA LEU A 281 -8.54 1.99 25.44
C LEU A 281 -7.52 2.95 26.08
N LYS A 282 -7.31 4.12 25.48
CA LYS A 282 -6.36 5.12 25.98
C LYS A 282 -6.75 5.61 27.40
N HIS A 283 -8.06 5.83 27.63
CA HIS A 283 -8.55 6.34 28.91
C HIS A 283 -8.39 5.33 30.05
N HIS A 284 -8.79 4.08 29.87
CA HIS A 284 -8.75 3.10 30.98
C HIS A 284 -7.37 2.50 31.20
N SER A 285 -6.59 2.25 30.13
CA SER A 285 -5.25 1.66 30.25
C SER A 285 -4.18 2.65 30.69
N LYS A 286 -4.45 3.95 30.61
CA LYS A 286 -3.48 5.05 30.84
C LYS A 286 -2.23 4.96 29.97
N LEU A 287 -2.27 4.19 28.89
CA LEU A 287 -1.17 4.09 27.94
C LEU A 287 -1.03 5.37 27.13
N ASN A 288 0.21 5.84 26.97
CA ASN A 288 0.48 7.07 26.23
C ASN A 288 0.78 6.76 24.76
N TYR A 289 -0.20 7.02 23.90
CA TYR A 289 -0.07 6.99 22.46
C TYR A 289 -0.95 8.05 21.78
N VAL A 290 -0.58 8.41 20.56
CA VAL A 290 -1.42 9.19 19.64
C VAL A 290 -1.96 8.21 18.61
N HIS A 291 -3.23 8.31 18.24
CA HIS A 291 -3.77 7.49 17.18
C HIS A 291 -4.41 8.36 16.09
N HIS A 292 -4.37 7.82 14.88
CA HIS A 292 -5.10 8.31 13.72
C HIS A 292 -5.97 7.17 13.21
N CYS A 293 -7.25 7.41 13.08
CA CYS A 293 -8.23 6.40 12.64
C CYS A 293 -9.03 6.96 11.48
N GLU A 294 -8.75 6.44 10.29
CA GLU A 294 -9.42 6.88 9.07
C GLU A 294 -9.43 5.76 8.04
N GLY A 295 -10.51 5.69 7.27
CA GLY A 295 -10.65 4.72 6.20
C GLY A 295 -10.60 3.26 6.68
N LEU A 296 -9.68 2.49 6.14
CA LEU A 296 -9.62 1.04 6.37
C LEU A 296 -8.83 0.62 7.61
N PHE A 297 -8.21 1.55 8.32
CA PHE A 297 -7.36 1.22 9.46
C PHE A 297 -7.18 2.38 10.44
N ALA A 298 -6.76 2.03 11.64
CA ALA A 298 -6.22 2.95 12.60
C ALA A 298 -4.73 2.70 12.82
N THR A 299 -3.97 3.76 13.13
CA THR A 299 -2.56 3.64 13.48
C THR A 299 -2.29 4.35 14.79
N LEU A 300 -1.64 3.64 15.71
CA LEU A 300 -1.18 4.14 16.98
C LEU A 300 0.31 4.46 16.88
N PHE A 301 0.72 5.63 17.38
CA PHE A 301 2.10 6.07 17.45
C PHE A 301 2.46 6.35 18.92
N GLY A 302 3.60 5.88 19.37
CA GLY A 302 4.02 6.09 20.75
C GLY A 302 5.40 5.50 21.06
N LEU A 303 5.75 5.48 22.33
CA LEU A 303 6.97 4.83 22.76
C LEU A 303 6.95 3.35 22.37
N ARG A 304 8.10 2.85 21.92
CA ARG A 304 8.26 1.46 21.48
C ARG A 304 7.70 0.48 22.51
N THR A 305 8.04 0.66 23.77
CA THR A 305 7.60 -0.21 24.88
C THR A 305 6.07 -0.25 25.01
N THR A 306 5.41 0.89 24.84
CA THR A 306 3.93 0.99 24.86
C THR A 306 3.32 0.27 23.64
N ILE A 307 3.84 0.54 22.46
CA ILE A 307 3.31 -0.02 21.19
C ILE A 307 3.53 -1.54 21.13
N GLU A 308 4.70 -2.03 21.52
CA GLU A 308 5.02 -3.46 21.57
C GLU A 308 4.19 -4.17 22.64
N LYS A 309 3.91 -3.53 23.78
CA LYS A 309 3.01 -4.05 24.81
C LYS A 309 1.60 -4.25 24.27
N ILE A 310 1.01 -3.23 23.62
CA ILE A 310 -0.32 -3.34 23.01
C ILE A 310 -0.33 -4.47 21.97
N HIS A 311 0.67 -4.52 21.07
CA HIS A 311 0.79 -5.58 20.07
C HIS A 311 0.85 -6.97 20.69
N SER A 312 1.66 -7.17 21.75
CA SER A 312 1.79 -8.45 22.42
C SER A 312 0.49 -8.89 23.10
N GLN A 313 -0.22 -7.96 23.77
CA GLN A 313 -1.50 -8.27 24.42
C GLN A 313 -2.61 -8.59 23.41
N LEU A 314 -2.62 -7.93 22.25
CA LEU A 314 -3.49 -8.30 21.14
C LEU A 314 -3.17 -9.71 20.62
N ALA A 315 -1.89 -10.01 20.40
CA ALA A 315 -1.44 -11.31 19.89
C ALA A 315 -1.73 -12.46 20.86
N GLN A 316 -1.61 -12.26 22.18
CA GLN A 316 -2.03 -13.22 23.21
C GLN A 316 -3.53 -13.56 23.12
N ASN A 317 -4.36 -12.60 22.68
CA ASN A 317 -5.79 -12.78 22.44
C ASN A 317 -6.10 -13.17 20.96
N LYS A 318 -5.08 -13.63 20.24
CA LYS A 318 -5.21 -14.08 18.84
C LYS A 318 -5.72 -12.99 17.90
N ILE A 319 -5.32 -11.74 18.13
CA ILE A 319 -5.55 -10.61 17.23
C ILE A 319 -4.19 -10.16 16.69
N TRP A 320 -4.00 -10.28 15.37
CA TRP A 320 -2.74 -9.93 14.72
C TRP A 320 -2.80 -8.55 14.09
N ALA A 321 -1.98 -7.63 14.55
CA ALA A 321 -1.85 -6.28 14.04
C ALA A 321 -0.50 -6.06 13.37
N ARG A 322 -0.37 -5.05 12.52
CA ARG A 322 0.91 -4.71 11.86
C ARG A 322 1.73 -3.81 12.77
N LEU A 323 2.76 -4.37 13.38
CA LEU A 323 3.78 -3.62 14.12
C LEU A 323 4.78 -2.99 13.15
N GLY A 324 5.16 -1.76 13.41
CA GLY A 324 6.22 -1.08 12.68
C GLY A 324 7.57 -1.79 12.83
N ASP A 325 8.40 -1.74 11.80
CA ASP A 325 9.74 -2.30 11.88
C ASP A 325 10.68 -1.33 12.61
N PRO A 326 11.33 -1.77 13.70
CA PRO A 326 12.22 -0.94 14.49
C PRO A 326 13.55 -0.61 13.77
N TYR A 327 13.83 -1.27 12.67
CA TYR A 327 15.09 -1.16 11.94
C TYR A 327 14.93 -0.39 10.63
N ILE A 328 14.92 0.92 10.73
CA ILE A 328 15.39 1.75 9.64
C ILE A 328 16.91 1.86 9.87
N ASP A 329 17.68 1.36 8.93
CA ASP A 329 19.14 1.25 9.02
C ASP A 329 19.80 2.58 9.43
N ILE A 330 20.54 2.56 10.56
CA ILE A 330 21.22 3.71 11.14
C ILE A 330 22.61 3.91 10.49
N SER A 331 23.04 3.00 9.62
CA SER A 331 24.42 2.95 9.12
C SER A 331 24.79 4.00 8.07
N SER A 332 23.82 4.74 7.50
CA SER A 332 24.13 5.84 6.58
C SER A 332 24.15 7.17 7.33
N SER A 333 25.20 7.93 7.17
CA SER A 333 25.41 9.27 7.75
C SER A 333 24.35 10.32 7.38
N ASN A 334 23.39 9.97 6.52
CA ASN A 334 22.23 10.76 6.10
C ASN A 334 20.90 10.17 6.55
N SER A 335 20.86 9.21 7.48
CA SER A 335 19.63 8.53 7.89
C SER A 335 18.78 9.42 8.79
N ARG A 336 17.72 9.97 8.21
CA ARG A 336 16.62 10.57 8.95
C ARG A 336 15.74 9.43 9.45
N THR A 337 15.93 9.00 10.68
CA THR A 337 15.20 7.88 11.31
C THR A 337 14.10 8.39 12.23
N MET A 338 13.07 7.56 12.50
CA MET A 338 12.27 7.75 13.72
C MET A 338 13.19 7.71 14.92
N ALA A 339 12.84 8.46 15.99
CA ALA A 339 13.55 8.32 17.26
C ALA A 339 13.53 6.83 17.65
N PRO A 340 14.68 6.25 18.05
CA PRO A 340 14.82 4.80 18.31
C PRO A 340 13.82 4.27 19.35
N GLU A 341 13.32 5.15 20.19
CA GLU A 341 12.31 4.89 21.22
C GLU A 341 10.87 4.93 20.74
N GLN A 342 10.59 5.33 19.48
CA GLN A 342 9.24 5.39 18.93
C GLN A 342 8.93 4.21 18.01
N ASN A 343 7.68 3.83 17.97
CA ASN A 343 7.15 2.83 17.05
C ASN A 343 5.68 3.11 16.72
N TRP A 344 5.13 2.34 15.79
CA TRP A 344 3.72 2.41 15.42
C TRP A 344 3.09 1.02 15.31
N LEU A 345 1.77 0.98 15.49
CA LEU A 345 0.94 -0.21 15.34
C LEU A 345 -0.27 0.15 14.48
N ARG A 346 -0.49 -0.57 13.38
CA ARG A 346 -1.66 -0.40 12.53
C ARG A 346 -2.63 -1.58 12.72
N LEU A 347 -3.91 -1.24 12.94
CA LEU A 347 -5.03 -2.16 13.02
C LEU A 347 -6.00 -1.87 11.87
N SER A 348 -6.31 -2.87 11.07
CA SER A 348 -7.41 -2.78 10.09
C SER A 348 -8.77 -2.78 10.79
N LEU A 349 -9.82 -2.41 10.07
CA LEU A 349 -11.19 -2.59 10.54
C LEU A 349 -11.45 -4.08 10.84
N PRO A 350 -12.04 -4.43 12.01
CA PRO A 350 -12.21 -5.81 12.44
C PRO A 350 -13.40 -6.54 11.77
N GLY A 351 -14.13 -5.87 10.87
CA GLY A 351 -15.32 -6.45 10.29
C GLY A 351 -16.42 -6.70 11.32
N ASP A 352 -16.93 -7.90 11.35
CA ASP A 352 -18.00 -8.30 12.30
C ASP A 352 -17.42 -8.69 13.69
N ASN A 353 -16.11 -8.45 13.95
CA ASN A 353 -15.42 -8.81 15.17
C ASN A 353 -15.16 -7.62 16.12
N PHE A 354 -15.98 -6.57 16.06
CA PHE A 354 -15.81 -5.41 16.95
C PHE A 354 -15.93 -5.79 18.44
N ASP A 355 -16.88 -6.68 18.80
CA ASP A 355 -17.05 -7.16 20.18
C ASP A 355 -15.80 -7.87 20.69
N ARG A 356 -15.19 -8.72 19.88
CA ARG A 356 -13.92 -9.39 20.22
C ARG A 356 -12.80 -8.39 20.47
N LEU A 357 -12.68 -7.38 19.59
CA LEU A 357 -11.67 -6.33 19.75
C LEU A 357 -11.93 -5.49 21.01
N ALA A 358 -13.17 -5.11 21.27
CA ALA A 358 -13.58 -4.35 22.45
C ALA A 358 -13.28 -5.10 23.74
N GLN A 359 -13.67 -6.40 23.81
CA GLN A 359 -13.35 -7.26 24.95
C GLN A 359 -11.84 -7.34 25.19
N THR A 360 -11.05 -7.53 24.12
CA THR A 360 -9.59 -7.56 24.24
C THR A 360 -9.05 -6.22 24.75
N PHE A 361 -9.52 -5.10 24.23
CA PHE A 361 -9.09 -3.78 24.69
C PHE A 361 -9.37 -3.53 26.17
N ASN A 362 -10.48 -4.03 26.70
CA ASN A 362 -10.82 -3.90 28.13
C ASN A 362 -9.82 -4.60 29.06
N HIS A 363 -9.05 -5.56 28.56
CA HIS A 363 -8.03 -6.28 29.32
C HIS A 363 -6.60 -5.75 29.10
N ILE A 364 -6.41 -4.81 28.20
CA ILE A 364 -5.11 -4.15 27.99
C ILE A 364 -4.86 -3.12 29.08
N SER A 365 -3.77 -3.28 29.81
CA SER A 365 -3.42 -2.44 30.98
C SER A 365 -2.01 -1.84 30.84
#